data_57691512249f66290c4436446fd37b3d
#
_entry.id   57691512249f66290c4436446fd37b3d
#
_cell.length_a   1.000
_cell.length_b   1.000
_cell.length_c   1.000
_cell.angle_alpha   90.00
_cell.angle_beta   90.00
_cell.angle_gamma   90.00
#
_symmetry.space_group_name_H-M   'P 1'
#
loop_
_entity.id
_entity.type
_entity.pdbx_description
1 polymer ?
#
loop_
_entity_poly.entity_id
_entity_poly.type
_entity_poly.pdbx_seq_one_letter_code
_entity_poly.pdbx_strand_id
1 'polypeptide(L)'
;KVDLTVLGAMEVADNGDIANWKIPGKMVKGMGGAMDLVASAKNIIVAMQHVNKAGESKLLKQCSLPITGVRCVKKIVTELGLFDVTERGFELRELAPGVTVEEVQAKTEGRLVVEGEIPVMNL
;
A
#
# COMPACT_ATOMS: atom_id res chain seq x y z
N LYS A 1 3.13 -8.52 15.99
CA LYS A 1 1.74 -8.83 15.65
C LYS A 1 1.26 -7.92 14.52
N VAL A 2 0.71 -8.52 13.50
CA VAL A 2 0.23 -7.77 12.34
C VAL A 2 -1.28 -7.54 12.46
N ASP A 3 -1.67 -6.29 12.30
CA ASP A 3 -3.08 -5.93 12.31
C ASP A 3 -3.55 -5.72 10.88
N LEU A 4 -4.49 -6.56 10.44
CA LEU A 4 -5.06 -6.40 9.12
C LEU A 4 -6.11 -5.31 9.14
N THR A 5 -5.87 -4.27 8.37
CA THR A 5 -6.81 -3.17 8.24
C THR A 5 -7.04 -2.92 6.75
N VAL A 6 -8.29 -2.97 6.33
CA VAL A 6 -8.64 -2.70 4.93
C VAL A 6 -8.96 -1.21 4.82
N LEU A 7 -8.06 -0.48 4.21
CA LEU A 7 -8.19 0.97 4.05
C LEU A 7 -8.18 1.33 2.57
N GLY A 8 -9.03 2.28 2.19
CA GLY A 8 -8.99 2.84 0.86
C GLY A 8 -7.98 3.97 0.80
N ALA A 9 -6.71 3.62 0.75
CA ALA A 9 -5.65 4.61 0.73
C ALA A 9 -5.63 5.34 -0.60
N MET A 10 -5.35 6.64 -0.54
CA MET A 10 -5.15 7.42 -1.76
C MET A 10 -3.70 7.33 -2.21
N GLU A 11 -2.76 7.31 -1.27
CA GLU A 11 -1.34 7.20 -1.56
C GLU A 11 -0.62 6.48 -0.44
N VAL A 12 0.39 5.68 -0.80
CA VAL A 12 1.32 5.10 0.16
C VAL A 12 2.72 5.37 -0.34
N ALA A 13 3.57 5.90 0.53
CA ALA A 13 4.97 6.14 0.19
C ALA A 13 5.81 4.91 0.48
N ASP A 14 6.96 4.81 -0.16
CA ASP A 14 7.81 3.63 -0.05
C ASP A 14 8.53 3.52 1.30
N ASN A 15 8.31 4.46 2.19
CA ASN A 15 8.78 4.36 3.58
C ASN A 15 7.66 3.91 4.53
N GLY A 16 6.45 3.67 4.03
CA GLY A 16 5.33 3.24 4.83
C GLY A 16 4.38 4.33 5.27
N ASP A 17 4.61 5.58 4.85
CA ASP A 17 3.66 6.66 5.11
C ASP A 17 2.39 6.43 4.31
N ILE A 18 1.25 6.75 4.90
CA ILE A 18 -0.04 6.64 4.23
C ILE A 18 -0.75 7.98 4.27
N ALA A 19 -1.37 8.36 3.15
CA ALA A 19 -1.98 9.66 3.01
C ALA A 19 -3.42 9.55 2.51
N ASN A 20 -4.26 10.39 3.08
CA ASN A 20 -5.64 10.59 2.63
C ASN A 20 -6.42 9.28 2.45
N TRP A 21 -6.27 8.39 3.42
CA TRP A 21 -6.99 7.12 3.38
C TRP A 21 -8.45 7.34 3.73
N LYS A 22 -9.30 6.45 3.20
CA LYS A 22 -10.72 6.43 3.53
C LYS A 22 -11.04 5.16 4.26
N ILE A 23 -11.84 5.28 5.28
CA ILE A 23 -12.37 4.13 6.01
C ILE A 23 -13.84 4.00 5.61
N PRO A 24 -14.24 2.87 5.04
CA PRO A 24 -15.62 2.72 4.57
C PRO A 24 -16.64 2.83 5.69
N GLY A 25 -17.75 3.44 5.38
CA GLY A 25 -18.94 3.41 6.22
C GLY A 25 -18.80 4.20 7.50
N LYS A 26 -19.13 3.53 8.56
CA LYS A 26 -19.31 4.15 9.88
C LYS A 26 -18.07 4.77 10.48
N MET A 27 -16.94 4.47 9.93
CA MET A 27 -15.69 4.95 10.52
C MET A 27 -15.51 6.45 10.41
N VAL A 28 -16.30 7.09 9.56
CA VAL A 28 -16.26 8.54 9.44
C VAL A 28 -16.52 9.20 10.79
N LYS A 29 -17.49 8.69 11.53
CA LYS A 29 -17.81 9.21 12.84
C LYS A 29 -16.65 9.06 13.80
N GLY A 30 -15.89 8.00 13.65
CA GLY A 30 -14.76 7.71 14.50
C GLY A 30 -13.45 8.11 13.87
N MET A 31 -13.43 9.14 13.07
CA MET A 31 -12.21 9.51 12.35
C MET A 31 -11.03 9.72 13.29
N GLY A 32 -11.22 10.38 14.41
CA GLY A 32 -10.18 10.54 15.41
C GLY A 32 -9.69 9.20 15.92
N GLY A 33 -10.63 8.30 16.25
CA GLY A 33 -10.27 6.97 16.71
C GLY A 33 -9.59 6.15 15.65
N ALA A 34 -10.02 6.31 14.38
CA ALA A 34 -9.40 5.61 13.27
C ALA A 34 -7.97 6.09 13.06
N MET A 35 -7.73 7.39 13.19
CA MET A 35 -6.39 7.93 13.09
C MET A 35 -5.51 7.43 14.23
N ASP A 36 -6.08 7.31 15.43
CA ASP A 36 -5.35 6.74 16.55
C ASP A 36 -4.96 5.31 16.28
N LEU A 37 -5.85 4.53 15.65
CA LEU A 37 -5.55 3.16 15.29
C LEU A 37 -4.38 3.11 14.31
N VAL A 38 -4.39 3.95 13.28
CA VAL A 38 -3.32 4.02 12.31
C VAL A 38 -2.02 4.48 12.97
N ALA A 39 -2.10 5.47 13.83
CA ALA A 39 -0.91 6.01 14.49
C ALA A 39 -0.29 5.00 15.46
N SER A 40 -1.12 4.19 16.13
CA SER A 40 -0.62 3.23 17.11
C SER A 40 -0.26 1.88 16.51
N ALA A 41 -0.87 1.51 15.38
CA ALA A 41 -0.58 0.25 14.72
C ALA A 41 0.63 0.41 13.81
N LYS A 42 1.66 -0.38 14.04
CA LYS A 42 2.90 -0.26 13.28
C LYS A 42 3.06 -1.34 12.22
N ASN A 43 2.05 -2.19 12.05
CA ASN A 43 2.11 -3.30 11.10
C ASN A 43 0.79 -3.41 10.37
N ILE A 44 0.44 -2.34 9.66
CA ILE A 44 -0.83 -2.27 8.95
C ILE A 44 -0.67 -2.91 7.57
N ILE A 45 -1.64 -3.73 7.19
CA ILE A 45 -1.75 -4.27 5.85
C ILE A 45 -2.85 -3.49 5.15
N VAL A 46 -2.52 -2.89 4.01
CA VAL A 46 -3.46 -2.07 3.24
C VAL A 46 -3.86 -2.82 1.98
N ALA A 47 -5.17 -2.89 1.73
CA ALA A 47 -5.70 -3.37 0.46
C ALA A 47 -6.16 -2.15 -0.31
N MET A 48 -5.61 -1.93 -1.51
CA MET A 48 -5.88 -0.72 -2.28
C MET A 48 -5.67 -0.97 -3.76
N GLN A 49 -6.13 -0.04 -4.57
CA GLN A 49 -5.82 -0.07 -6.01
C GLN A 49 -4.40 0.46 -6.22
N HIS A 50 -3.70 -0.12 -7.18
CA HIS A 50 -2.32 0.24 -7.48
C HIS A 50 -2.23 1.61 -8.17
N VAL A 51 -3.18 1.89 -9.03
CA VAL A 51 -3.24 3.15 -9.78
C VAL A 51 -4.61 3.79 -9.59
N ASN A 52 -4.68 5.10 -9.84
CA ASN A 52 -5.95 5.81 -9.80
C ASN A 52 -6.66 5.67 -11.16
N LYS A 53 -7.80 6.33 -11.33
CA LYS A 53 -8.58 6.25 -12.56
C LYS A 53 -7.84 6.78 -13.78
N ALA A 54 -6.89 7.67 -13.56
CA ALA A 54 -6.08 8.22 -14.64
C ALA A 54 -4.87 7.35 -14.96
N GLY A 55 -4.66 6.25 -14.24
CA GLY A 55 -3.53 5.36 -14.45
C GLY A 55 -2.27 5.79 -13.71
N GLU A 56 -2.38 6.77 -12.83
CA GLU A 56 -1.23 7.24 -12.06
C GLU A 56 -1.01 6.38 -10.83
N SER A 57 0.26 6.14 -10.51
CA SER A 57 0.64 5.29 -9.38
C SER A 57 0.15 5.88 -8.06
N LYS A 58 -0.35 5.00 -7.20
CA LYS A 58 -0.69 5.35 -5.83
C LYS A 58 0.39 4.87 -4.85
N LEU A 59 1.39 4.14 -5.35
CA LEU A 59 2.57 3.72 -4.61
C LEU A 59 3.71 4.65 -5.00
N LEU A 60 4.08 5.57 -4.12
CA LEU A 60 4.91 6.72 -4.44
C LEU A 60 6.22 6.72 -3.64
N LYS A 61 7.17 7.53 -4.08
CA LYS A 61 8.38 7.78 -3.30
C LYS A 61 8.06 8.63 -2.09
N GLN A 62 7.14 9.57 -2.26
CA GLN A 62 6.74 10.48 -1.22
C GLN A 62 5.29 10.87 -1.47
N CYS A 63 4.50 10.90 -0.40
CA CYS A 63 3.12 11.30 -0.52
C CYS A 63 3.02 12.76 -0.92
N SER A 64 2.10 13.04 -1.86
CA SER A 64 1.81 14.42 -2.26
C SER A 64 0.62 14.99 -1.50
N LEU A 65 -0.15 14.12 -0.84
CA LEU A 65 -1.31 14.50 -0.04
C LEU A 65 -0.93 14.50 1.43
N PRO A 66 -1.75 15.15 2.29
CA PRO A 66 -1.46 15.17 3.72
C PRO A 66 -1.34 13.77 4.29
N ILE A 67 -0.29 13.53 5.06
CA ILE A 67 -0.02 12.24 5.65
C ILE A 67 -0.91 12.01 6.85
N THR A 68 -1.61 10.87 6.88
CA THR A 68 -2.47 10.49 7.99
C THR A 68 -1.83 9.44 8.89
N GLY A 69 -0.80 8.75 8.40
CA GLY A 69 -0.05 7.81 9.22
C GLY A 69 1.39 7.75 8.76
N VAL A 70 2.32 7.68 9.70
CA VAL A 70 3.75 7.71 9.43
C VAL A 70 4.35 6.33 9.63
N ARG A 71 4.97 5.80 8.58
CA ARG A 71 5.73 4.52 8.62
C ARG A 71 4.95 3.37 9.27
N CYS A 72 3.65 3.33 9.03
CA CYS A 72 2.79 2.32 9.65
C CYS A 72 2.41 1.19 8.71
N VAL A 73 2.55 1.39 7.39
CA VAL A 73 2.18 0.37 6.41
C VAL A 73 3.32 -0.60 6.23
N LYS A 74 3.07 -1.89 6.46
CA LYS A 74 4.08 -2.94 6.32
C LYS A 74 3.84 -3.82 5.10
N LYS A 75 2.58 -3.96 4.70
CA LYS A 75 2.23 -4.75 3.52
C LYS A 75 1.15 -4.05 2.73
N ILE A 76 1.19 -4.25 1.42
CA ILE A 76 0.18 -3.69 0.53
C ILE A 76 -0.27 -4.80 -0.42
N VAL A 77 -1.58 -4.95 -0.56
CA VAL A 77 -2.17 -5.85 -1.55
C VAL A 77 -2.90 -5.00 -2.55
N THR A 78 -2.55 -5.16 -3.82
CA THR A 78 -3.24 -4.45 -4.91
C THR A 78 -3.69 -5.47 -5.95
N GLU A 79 -4.40 -4.99 -6.96
CA GLU A 79 -4.79 -5.86 -8.09
C GLU A 79 -3.57 -6.35 -8.88
N LEU A 80 -2.39 -5.81 -8.63
CA LEU A 80 -1.17 -6.22 -9.33
C LEU A 80 -0.33 -7.22 -8.54
N GLY A 81 -0.43 -7.22 -7.22
CA GLY A 81 0.37 -8.13 -6.43
C GLY A 81 0.40 -7.81 -4.95
N LEU A 82 1.31 -8.49 -4.27
CA LEU A 82 1.54 -8.34 -2.83
C LEU A 82 2.94 -7.75 -2.62
N PHE A 83 3.02 -6.75 -1.77
CA PHE A 83 4.26 -6.03 -1.51
C PHE A 83 4.54 -5.95 -0.02
N ASP A 84 5.82 -6.07 0.35
CA ASP A 84 6.28 -5.71 1.69
C ASP A 84 6.89 -4.32 1.61
N VAL A 85 6.59 -3.48 2.60
CA VAL A 85 7.20 -2.16 2.69
C VAL A 85 8.36 -2.26 3.67
N THR A 86 9.58 -2.04 3.17
CA THR A 86 10.80 -2.15 3.96
C THR A 86 11.65 -0.89 3.75
N GLU A 87 12.80 -0.82 4.42
CA GLU A 87 13.72 0.30 4.19
C GLU A 87 14.20 0.37 2.75
N ARG A 88 14.09 -0.72 2.00
CA ARG A 88 14.50 -0.77 0.60
C ARG A 88 13.42 -0.22 -0.34
N GLY A 89 12.19 -0.12 0.13
CA GLY A 89 11.05 0.34 -0.64
C GLY A 89 9.94 -0.70 -0.69
N PHE A 90 9.23 -0.75 -1.81
CA PHE A 90 8.17 -1.74 -2.04
C PHE A 90 8.81 -3.02 -2.58
N GLU A 91 8.90 -4.04 -1.74
CA GLU A 91 9.46 -5.33 -2.16
C GLU A 91 8.35 -6.22 -2.69
N LEU A 92 8.40 -6.51 -3.98
CA LEU A 92 7.39 -7.35 -4.63
C LEU A 92 7.56 -8.79 -4.15
N ARG A 93 6.52 -9.34 -3.55
CA ARG A 93 6.53 -10.70 -3.01
C ARG A 93 5.76 -11.68 -3.87
N GLU A 94 4.62 -11.26 -4.43
CA GLU A 94 3.78 -12.11 -5.25
C GLU A 94 3.14 -11.28 -6.34
N LEU A 95 2.92 -11.90 -7.49
CA LEU A 95 2.22 -11.26 -8.61
C LEU A 95 0.79 -11.76 -8.67
N ALA A 96 -0.15 -10.89 -9.02
CA ALA A 96 -1.51 -11.29 -9.30
C ALA A 96 -1.50 -12.14 -10.59
N PRO A 97 -2.45 -13.07 -10.74
CA PRO A 97 -2.51 -13.90 -11.95
C PRO A 97 -2.61 -13.04 -13.21
N GLY A 98 -1.77 -13.32 -14.18
CA GLY A 98 -1.76 -12.61 -15.45
C GLY A 98 -0.98 -11.31 -15.44
N VAL A 99 -0.37 -10.93 -14.33
CA VAL A 99 0.41 -9.70 -14.20
C VAL A 99 1.90 -10.02 -14.29
N THR A 100 2.65 -9.18 -15.00
CA THR A 100 4.10 -9.35 -15.13
C THR A 100 4.85 -8.35 -14.25
N VAL A 101 6.12 -8.66 -13.98
CA VAL A 101 7.00 -7.75 -13.24
C VAL A 101 7.13 -6.42 -13.98
N GLU A 102 7.23 -6.47 -15.29
CA GLU A 102 7.35 -5.26 -16.11
C GLU A 102 6.14 -4.35 -15.95
N GLU A 103 4.97 -4.93 -15.86
CA GLU A 103 3.75 -4.14 -15.65
C GLU A 103 3.78 -3.47 -14.29
N VAL A 104 4.20 -4.19 -13.25
CA VAL A 104 4.31 -3.63 -11.91
C VAL A 104 5.32 -2.49 -11.88
N GLN A 105 6.47 -2.68 -12.53
CA GLN A 105 7.49 -1.65 -12.60
C GLN A 105 6.99 -0.39 -13.30
N ALA A 106 6.26 -0.56 -14.39
CA ALA A 106 5.73 0.56 -15.15
C ALA A 106 4.68 1.35 -14.36
N LYS A 107 3.99 0.71 -13.43
CA LYS A 107 2.88 1.31 -12.69
C LYS A 107 3.24 1.69 -11.26
N THR A 108 4.51 1.57 -10.86
CA THR A 108 4.96 1.91 -9.51
C THR A 108 5.96 3.05 -9.58
N GLU A 109 5.58 4.20 -9.04
CA GLU A 109 6.47 5.36 -9.02
C GLU A 109 7.51 5.25 -7.92
N GLY A 110 7.15 4.68 -6.77
CA GLY A 110 8.06 4.51 -5.65
C GLY A 110 9.15 3.51 -5.95
N ARG A 111 10.07 3.36 -5.00
CA ARG A 111 11.17 2.41 -5.16
C ARG A 111 10.60 0.99 -5.13
N LEU A 112 10.74 0.28 -6.22
CA LEU A 112 10.30 -1.11 -6.33
C LEU A 112 11.51 -2.02 -6.29
N VAL A 113 11.46 -3.02 -5.42
CA VAL A 113 12.52 -4.02 -5.29
C VAL A 113 11.97 -5.34 -5.78
N VAL A 114 12.68 -5.93 -6.75
CA VAL A 114 12.32 -7.24 -7.29
C VAL A 114 13.56 -8.12 -7.20
N GLU A 115 13.47 -9.19 -6.45
CA GLU A 115 14.58 -10.12 -6.26
C GLU A 115 14.17 -11.53 -6.65
N GLY A 116 14.93 -12.10 -7.58
CA GLY A 116 14.70 -13.46 -8.02
C GLY A 116 13.36 -13.62 -8.72
N GLU A 117 12.90 -14.83 -8.73
CA GLU A 117 11.63 -15.19 -9.36
C GLU A 117 10.47 -14.89 -8.42
N ILE A 118 9.47 -14.20 -8.92
CA ILE A 118 8.34 -13.80 -8.10
C ILE A 118 7.19 -14.78 -8.33
N PRO A 119 6.71 -15.45 -7.29
CA PRO A 119 5.60 -16.40 -7.45
C PRO A 119 4.28 -15.67 -7.74
N VAL A 120 3.37 -16.40 -8.35
CA VAL A 120 2.03 -15.90 -8.63
C VAL A 120 1.14 -16.24 -7.44
N MET A 121 0.28 -15.29 -7.06
CA MET A 121 -0.66 -15.51 -5.97
C MET A 121 -1.55 -16.71 -6.25
N ASN A 122 -1.79 -17.48 -5.23
CA ASN A 122 -2.69 -18.61 -5.32
C ASN A 122 -4.07 -18.14 -4.82
N LEU A 123 -4.91 -17.78 -5.76
CA LEU A 123 -6.24 -17.26 -5.45
C LEU A 123 -7.32 -18.32 -5.55
#